data_3f73b018deb784b66b1eb2fcd3c91672
#
_entry.id   3f73b018deb784b66b1eb2fcd3c91672
#
_cell.length_a   1.000
_cell.length_b   1.000
_cell.length_c   1.000
_cell.angle_alpha   90.00
_cell.angle_beta   90.00
_cell.angle_gamma   90.00
#
_symmetry.space_group_name_H-M   'P 1'
#
loop_
_entity.id
_entity.type
_entity.pdbx_description
1 polymer ?
#
loop_
_entity_poly.entity_id
_entity_poly.type
_entity_poly.pdbx_seq_one_letter_code
_entity_poly.pdbx_strand_id
1 'polypeptide(L)'
;MRTCAAGPVRVAIGMGSNLGTRERYLARGLRALGGLLSELAVSPVYETSPLGDVRQPDYLNLCCVGSTDLPARTLLEAMLRVEQSAGRRRTGRRFGPRTLDLDLLLYGGSVFSEADLEVPHPRMAERAFVLVPLRDLAPGWRHPVLGRSVAELTEGVDASGVRRFGDAPPTVEDGDEGTGSSREERRQRDDASP
;
A
#
# COMPACT_ATOMS: atom_id res chain seq x y z
N MET A 1 3.47 -38.49 -2.74
CA MET A 1 4.40 -37.35 -2.64
C MET A 1 3.86 -36.43 -1.54
N ARG A 2 4.55 -36.33 -0.40
CA ARG A 2 4.19 -35.38 0.66
C ARG A 2 4.75 -34.04 0.22
N THR A 3 3.90 -33.10 -0.16
CA THR A 3 4.25 -31.68 -0.26
C THR A 3 4.60 -31.24 1.16
N CYS A 4 5.90 -31.03 1.43
CA CYS A 4 6.31 -30.25 2.59
C CYS A 4 5.62 -28.90 2.46
N ALA A 5 4.70 -28.59 3.35
CA ALA A 5 4.20 -27.23 3.53
C ALA A 5 5.42 -26.38 3.91
N ALA A 6 5.96 -25.64 2.97
CA ALA A 6 6.89 -24.58 3.29
C ALA A 6 6.14 -23.65 4.24
N GLY A 7 6.74 -23.34 5.40
CA GLY A 7 6.14 -22.42 6.36
C GLY A 7 5.85 -21.05 5.73
N PRO A 8 5.18 -20.14 6.47
CA PRO A 8 4.80 -18.85 5.95
C PRO A 8 6.01 -18.07 5.40
N VAL A 9 5.82 -17.44 4.25
CA VAL A 9 6.87 -16.70 3.54
C VAL A 9 6.76 -15.21 3.90
N ARG A 10 7.88 -14.60 4.30
CA ARG A 10 7.93 -13.15 4.53
C ARG A 10 7.78 -12.38 3.22
N VAL A 11 6.95 -11.36 3.23
CA VAL A 11 6.68 -10.52 2.06
C VAL A 11 6.83 -9.04 2.38
N ALA A 12 7.23 -8.25 1.38
CA ALA A 12 7.21 -6.80 1.43
C ALA A 12 6.28 -6.29 0.35
N ILE A 13 5.39 -5.36 0.72
CA ILE A 13 4.39 -4.75 -0.15
C ILE A 13 4.51 -3.23 -0.05
N GLY A 14 4.62 -2.56 -1.20
CA GLY A 14 4.50 -1.12 -1.31
C GLY A 14 3.04 -0.72 -1.50
N MET A 15 2.65 0.41 -0.90
CA MET A 15 1.31 0.98 -1.04
C MET A 15 1.40 2.44 -1.41
N GLY A 16 0.50 2.89 -2.31
CA GLY A 16 0.42 4.28 -2.72
C GLY A 16 -1.00 4.74 -3.00
N SER A 17 -1.30 6.03 -2.74
CA SER A 17 -2.56 6.69 -3.06
C SER A 17 -2.33 8.15 -3.40
N ASN A 18 -2.96 8.68 -4.48
CA ASN A 18 -2.91 10.11 -4.79
C ASN A 18 -4.27 10.70 -5.24
N LEU A 19 -5.36 9.97 -5.04
CA LEU A 19 -6.71 10.44 -5.35
C LEU A 19 -7.62 10.41 -4.12
N GLY A 20 -8.49 11.42 -4.01
CA GLY A 20 -9.50 11.50 -2.96
C GLY A 20 -8.90 11.56 -1.55
N THR A 21 -9.52 10.90 -0.59
CA THR A 21 -9.04 10.83 0.79
C THR A 21 -7.96 9.73 0.87
N ARG A 22 -6.71 10.10 0.53
CA ARG A 22 -5.55 9.20 0.39
C ARG A 22 -5.37 8.30 1.62
N GLU A 23 -5.45 8.87 2.84
CA GLU A 23 -5.30 8.13 4.11
C GLU A 23 -6.36 7.05 4.27
N ARG A 24 -7.62 7.33 3.90
CA ARG A 24 -8.71 6.33 3.97
C ARG A 24 -8.47 5.16 3.01
N TYR A 25 -7.91 5.42 1.83
CA TYR A 25 -7.55 4.36 0.89
C TYR A 25 -6.39 3.51 1.40
N LEU A 26 -5.37 4.12 2.01
CA LEU A 26 -4.27 3.39 2.67
C LEU A 26 -4.81 2.55 3.84
N ALA A 27 -5.63 3.10 4.73
CA ALA A 27 -6.27 2.36 5.83
C ALA A 27 -7.07 1.15 5.33
N ARG A 28 -7.87 1.34 4.25
CA ARG A 28 -8.63 0.25 3.63
C ARG A 28 -7.73 -0.84 3.07
N GLY A 29 -6.64 -0.46 2.41
CA GLY A 29 -5.65 -1.40 1.89
C GLY A 29 -4.96 -2.19 3.00
N LEU A 30 -4.51 -1.51 4.07
CA LEU A 30 -3.88 -2.15 5.24
C LEU A 30 -4.82 -3.15 5.92
N ARG A 31 -6.10 -2.78 6.10
CA ARG A 31 -7.11 -3.68 6.67
C ARG A 31 -7.27 -4.94 5.82
N ALA A 32 -7.35 -4.80 4.51
CA ALA A 32 -7.45 -5.95 3.61
C ALA A 32 -6.19 -6.82 3.64
N LEU A 33 -5.00 -6.21 3.70
CA LEU A 33 -3.74 -6.95 3.82
C LEU A 33 -3.62 -7.67 5.17
N GLY A 34 -4.19 -7.13 6.26
CA GLY A 34 -4.26 -7.81 7.57
C GLY A 34 -5.02 -9.13 7.53
N GLY A 35 -5.93 -9.32 6.56
CA GLY A 35 -6.59 -10.61 6.31
C GLY A 35 -5.78 -11.59 5.43
N LEU A 36 -4.68 -11.14 4.82
CA LEU A 36 -3.82 -11.95 3.93
C LEU A 36 -2.45 -12.25 4.53
N LEU A 37 -2.03 -11.44 5.51
CA LEU A 37 -0.71 -11.49 6.12
C LEU A 37 -0.84 -11.64 7.63
N SER A 38 0.00 -12.49 8.21
CA SER A 38 0.28 -12.51 9.65
C SER A 38 1.47 -11.60 9.97
N GLU A 39 1.59 -11.19 11.24
CA GLU A 39 2.70 -10.34 11.74
C GLU A 39 2.89 -9.05 10.91
N LEU A 40 1.77 -8.43 10.50
CA LEU A 40 1.79 -7.22 9.69
C LEU A 40 2.43 -6.06 10.44
N ALA A 41 3.56 -5.58 9.93
CA ALA A 41 4.21 -4.34 10.38
C ALA A 41 4.13 -3.30 9.25
N VAL A 42 3.89 -2.05 9.62
CA VAL A 42 3.62 -0.93 8.68
C VAL A 42 4.58 0.22 8.98
N SER A 43 5.16 0.80 7.93
CA SER A 43 6.04 1.97 8.04
C SER A 43 5.23 3.26 8.33
N PRO A 44 5.90 4.34 8.73
CA PRO A 44 5.33 5.68 8.60
C PRO A 44 4.85 5.94 7.16
N VAL A 45 3.95 6.92 7.02
CA VAL A 45 3.49 7.43 5.72
C VAL A 45 4.45 8.50 5.22
N TYR A 46 4.77 8.46 3.94
CA TYR A 46 5.61 9.43 3.25
C TYR A 46 4.86 10.10 2.11
N GLU A 47 5.03 11.39 1.95
CA GLU A 47 4.48 12.16 0.83
C GLU A 47 5.57 12.37 -0.21
N THR A 48 5.19 12.16 -1.49
CA THR A 48 6.11 12.31 -2.62
C THR A 48 5.40 12.92 -3.81
N SER A 49 6.11 13.74 -4.56
CA SER A 49 5.60 14.27 -5.83
C SER A 49 5.53 13.17 -6.89
N PRO A 50 4.56 13.24 -7.81
CA PRO A 50 4.45 12.31 -8.92
C PRO A 50 5.70 12.28 -9.78
N LEU A 51 6.06 11.10 -10.29
CA LEU A 51 7.13 10.96 -11.27
C LEU A 51 6.64 11.42 -12.66
N GLY A 52 7.41 12.31 -13.31
CA GLY A 52 7.15 12.82 -14.67
C GLY A 52 6.34 14.13 -14.68
N ASP A 53 6.10 14.67 -15.89
CA ASP A 53 5.50 16.00 -16.13
C ASP A 53 3.95 16.02 -16.01
N VAL A 54 3.34 15.00 -15.47
CA VAL A 54 1.87 14.93 -15.36
C VAL A 54 1.41 15.69 -14.13
N ARG A 55 0.64 16.78 -14.31
CA ARG A 55 -0.03 17.47 -13.19
C ARG A 55 -1.03 16.52 -12.51
N GLN A 56 -0.68 16.03 -11.34
CA GLN A 56 -1.50 15.20 -10.48
C GLN A 56 -1.13 15.46 -9.01
N PRO A 57 -2.04 15.16 -8.06
CA PRO A 57 -1.75 15.33 -6.64
C PRO A 57 -0.56 14.48 -6.18
N ASP A 58 0.10 14.92 -5.10
CA ASP A 58 1.18 14.18 -4.45
C ASP A 58 0.66 12.84 -3.91
N TYR A 59 1.52 11.84 -3.95
CA TYR A 59 1.25 10.51 -3.41
C TYR A 59 1.50 10.46 -1.90
N LEU A 60 0.67 9.72 -1.20
CA LEU A 60 1.03 9.13 0.08
C LEU A 60 1.46 7.69 -0.16
N ASN A 61 2.67 7.37 0.30
CA ASN A 61 3.29 6.06 0.16
C ASN A 61 3.66 5.49 1.52
N LEU A 62 3.56 4.19 1.66
CA LEU A 62 4.07 3.42 2.78
C LEU A 62 4.50 2.03 2.31
N CYS A 63 5.24 1.33 3.13
CA CYS A 63 5.46 -0.10 2.96
C CYS A 63 4.87 -0.88 4.13
N CYS A 64 4.54 -2.13 3.88
CA CYS A 64 4.29 -3.10 4.94
C CYS A 64 5.06 -4.38 4.69
N VAL A 65 5.36 -5.07 5.79
CA VAL A 65 5.97 -6.40 5.77
C VAL A 65 5.12 -7.32 6.64
N GLY A 66 5.11 -8.60 6.29
CA GLY A 66 4.38 -9.62 7.03
C GLY A 66 4.75 -11.00 6.52
N SER A 67 4.02 -12.01 6.96
CA SER A 67 4.19 -13.40 6.52
C SER A 67 2.90 -13.93 5.91
N THR A 68 2.98 -14.78 4.89
CA THR A 68 1.82 -15.36 4.22
C THR A 68 2.04 -16.82 3.84
N ASP A 69 0.98 -17.63 3.91
CA ASP A 69 0.97 -19.00 3.38
C ASP A 69 0.46 -19.04 1.91
N LEU A 70 0.01 -17.90 1.37
CA LEU A 70 -0.47 -17.83 0.00
C LEU A 70 0.69 -17.90 -0.99
N PRO A 71 0.60 -18.71 -2.06
CA PRO A 71 1.53 -18.63 -3.18
C PRO A 71 1.59 -17.20 -3.75
N ALA A 72 2.76 -16.79 -4.26
CA ALA A 72 3.00 -15.43 -4.75
C ALA A 72 1.93 -14.94 -5.75
N ARG A 73 1.53 -15.81 -6.69
CA ARG A 73 0.47 -15.49 -7.67
C ARG A 73 -0.89 -15.26 -7.00
N THR A 74 -1.26 -16.11 -6.06
CA THR A 74 -2.53 -15.98 -5.31
C THR A 74 -2.55 -14.70 -4.48
N LEU A 75 -1.42 -14.35 -3.85
CA LEU A 75 -1.27 -13.09 -3.12
C LEU A 75 -1.42 -11.89 -4.06
N LEU A 76 -0.74 -11.90 -5.22
CA LEU A 76 -0.85 -10.83 -6.22
C LEU A 76 -2.31 -10.66 -6.70
N GLU A 77 -3.01 -11.75 -7.01
CA GLU A 77 -4.42 -11.71 -7.40
C GLU A 77 -5.32 -11.15 -6.29
N ALA A 78 -5.04 -11.48 -5.03
CA ALA A 78 -5.76 -10.92 -3.88
C ALA A 78 -5.51 -9.41 -3.77
N MET A 79 -4.26 -8.95 -3.92
CA MET A 79 -3.91 -7.53 -3.93
C MET A 79 -4.62 -6.77 -5.05
N LEU A 80 -4.68 -7.32 -6.26
CA LEU A 80 -5.42 -6.73 -7.39
C LEU A 80 -6.93 -6.59 -7.10
N ARG A 81 -7.54 -7.57 -6.42
CA ARG A 81 -8.94 -7.47 -5.98
C ARG A 81 -9.14 -6.35 -4.94
N VAL A 82 -8.20 -6.16 -4.03
CA VAL A 82 -8.22 -5.04 -3.05
C VAL A 82 -8.19 -3.70 -3.78
N GLU A 83 -7.29 -3.50 -4.74
CA GLU A 83 -7.23 -2.28 -5.55
C GLU A 83 -8.54 -2.01 -6.31
N GLN A 84 -9.11 -3.03 -6.96
CA GLN A 84 -10.38 -2.91 -7.67
C GLN A 84 -11.52 -2.51 -6.72
N SER A 85 -11.58 -3.11 -5.53
CA SER A 85 -12.57 -2.76 -4.51
C SER A 85 -12.42 -1.33 -3.99
N ALA A 86 -11.19 -0.78 -4.04
CA ALA A 86 -10.90 0.62 -3.71
C ALA A 86 -11.23 1.61 -4.85
N GLY A 87 -11.89 1.14 -5.92
CA GLY A 87 -12.33 1.97 -7.05
C GLY A 87 -11.24 2.22 -8.11
N ARG A 88 -10.14 1.46 -8.09
CA ARG A 88 -9.13 1.55 -9.16
C ARG A 88 -9.75 1.17 -10.49
N ARG A 89 -9.80 2.13 -11.43
CA ARG A 89 -10.14 1.88 -12.84
C ARG A 89 -8.86 1.87 -13.65
N ARG A 90 -8.57 0.76 -14.32
CA ARG A 90 -7.45 0.67 -15.27
C ARG A 90 -7.82 1.44 -16.54
N THR A 91 -7.41 2.71 -16.65
CA THR A 91 -7.71 3.58 -17.81
C THR A 91 -6.72 3.41 -18.95
N GLY A 92 -5.84 2.42 -18.92
CA GLY A 92 -4.79 2.20 -19.93
C GLY A 92 -3.64 3.21 -19.88
N ARG A 93 -3.76 4.33 -19.16
CA ARG A 93 -2.67 5.31 -19.01
C ARG A 93 -1.63 4.81 -18.01
N ARG A 94 -0.41 4.60 -18.48
CA ARG A 94 0.76 4.33 -17.63
C ARG A 94 0.99 5.56 -16.73
N PHE A 95 1.21 5.38 -15.41
CA PHE A 95 1.39 6.46 -14.43
C PHE A 95 0.18 7.39 -14.19
N GLY A 96 -1.04 6.94 -14.47
CA GLY A 96 -2.24 7.71 -14.11
C GLY A 96 -2.48 7.77 -12.60
N PRO A 97 -3.28 8.74 -12.13
CA PRO A 97 -3.64 8.87 -10.72
C PRO A 97 -4.43 7.65 -10.23
N ARG A 98 -4.23 7.27 -8.94
CA ARG A 98 -4.76 6.02 -8.37
C ARG A 98 -5.34 6.23 -6.99
N THR A 99 -6.50 5.65 -6.75
CA THR A 99 -7.10 5.59 -5.41
C THR A 99 -6.26 4.73 -4.46
N LEU A 100 -5.84 3.55 -4.93
CA LEU A 100 -4.95 2.64 -4.21
C LEU A 100 -4.09 1.87 -5.22
N ASP A 101 -2.81 1.76 -4.93
CA ASP A 101 -1.82 0.96 -5.66
C ASP A 101 -1.12 0.03 -4.68
N LEU A 102 -1.00 -1.26 -5.02
CA LEU A 102 -0.35 -2.28 -4.21
C LEU A 102 0.69 -2.99 -5.07
N ASP A 103 1.97 -2.82 -4.74
CA ASP A 103 3.09 -3.46 -5.43
C ASP A 103 3.69 -4.57 -4.54
N LEU A 104 3.72 -5.82 -5.01
CA LEU A 104 4.47 -6.90 -4.36
C LEU A 104 5.96 -6.67 -4.62
N LEU A 105 6.70 -6.27 -3.59
CA LEU A 105 8.11 -5.87 -3.72
C LEU A 105 9.06 -7.07 -3.60
N LEU A 106 8.86 -7.87 -2.55
CA LEU A 106 9.68 -9.04 -2.22
C LEU A 106 8.78 -10.19 -1.73
N TYR A 107 9.16 -11.41 -2.06
CA TYR A 107 8.51 -12.63 -1.60
C TYR A 107 9.58 -13.63 -1.14
N GLY A 108 9.93 -13.57 0.13
CA GLY A 108 11.09 -14.26 0.67
C GLY A 108 12.37 -13.91 -0.09
N GLY A 109 13.16 -14.92 -0.41
CA GLY A 109 14.30 -14.81 -1.31
C GLY A 109 14.01 -15.27 -2.74
N SER A 110 12.72 -15.43 -3.10
CA SER A 110 12.32 -15.95 -4.41
C SER A 110 12.46 -14.93 -5.51
N VAL A 111 12.71 -15.43 -6.73
CA VAL A 111 12.74 -14.64 -7.97
C VAL A 111 11.73 -15.25 -8.92
N PHE A 112 10.75 -14.44 -9.35
CA PHE A 112 9.76 -14.78 -10.35
C PHE A 112 9.90 -13.83 -11.55
N SER A 113 9.84 -14.37 -12.76
CA SER A 113 9.86 -13.58 -14.01
C SER A 113 8.83 -14.19 -14.97
N GLU A 114 7.57 -13.94 -14.66
CA GLU A 114 6.41 -14.38 -15.45
C GLU A 114 5.69 -13.15 -16.03
N ALA A 115 4.85 -13.33 -17.02
CA ALA A 115 4.20 -12.22 -17.75
C ALA A 115 3.49 -11.21 -16.81
N ASP A 116 2.87 -11.70 -15.73
CA ASP A 116 2.08 -10.90 -14.81
C ASP A 116 2.60 -10.94 -13.36
N LEU A 117 3.74 -11.61 -13.11
CA LEU A 117 4.33 -11.73 -11.78
C LEU A 117 5.85 -11.59 -11.89
N GLU A 118 6.34 -10.42 -11.49
CA GLU A 118 7.76 -10.12 -11.44
C GLU A 118 8.16 -9.73 -10.01
N VAL A 119 8.97 -10.57 -9.37
CA VAL A 119 9.46 -10.40 -8.00
C VAL A 119 10.94 -10.81 -7.96
N PRO A 120 11.83 -9.97 -7.45
CA PRO A 120 11.59 -8.63 -6.87
C PRO A 120 10.92 -7.68 -7.86
N HIS A 121 10.13 -6.73 -7.34
CA HIS A 121 9.53 -5.73 -8.21
C HIS A 121 10.62 -5.00 -9.03
N PRO A 122 10.55 -4.96 -10.36
CA PRO A 122 11.69 -4.65 -11.24
C PRO A 122 12.32 -3.28 -11.00
N ARG A 123 11.54 -2.32 -10.50
CA ARG A 123 12.04 -0.96 -10.24
C ARG A 123 12.12 -0.59 -8.77
N MET A 124 12.00 -1.55 -7.82
CA MET A 124 12.02 -1.19 -6.40
C MET A 124 13.36 -0.57 -5.97
N ALA A 125 14.47 -1.03 -6.56
CA ALA A 125 15.81 -0.57 -6.23
C ALA A 125 16.12 0.86 -6.72
N GLU A 126 15.26 1.44 -7.56
CA GLU A 126 15.40 2.79 -8.15
C GLU A 126 14.43 3.79 -7.53
N ARG A 127 13.53 3.33 -6.64
CA ARG A 127 12.40 4.14 -6.14
C ARG A 127 12.59 4.52 -4.68
N ALA A 128 12.97 5.75 -4.42
CA ALA A 128 13.13 6.26 -3.05
C ALA A 128 11.83 6.14 -2.23
N PHE A 129 10.65 6.38 -2.84
CA PHE A 129 9.34 6.28 -2.19
C PHE A 129 8.95 4.84 -1.80
N VAL A 130 9.70 3.83 -2.28
CA VAL A 130 9.62 2.42 -1.86
C VAL A 130 10.70 2.12 -0.84
N LEU A 131 11.94 2.49 -1.13
CA LEU A 131 13.09 2.11 -0.32
C LEU A 131 13.11 2.80 1.05
N VAL A 132 12.74 4.08 1.12
CA VAL A 132 12.72 4.84 2.39
C VAL A 132 11.75 4.19 3.39
N PRO A 133 10.46 3.99 3.09
CA PRO A 133 9.54 3.34 4.03
C PRO A 133 9.90 1.86 4.28
N LEU A 134 10.44 1.13 3.30
CA LEU A 134 10.84 -0.25 3.51
C LEU A 134 12.07 -0.37 4.43
N ARG A 135 13.00 0.60 4.36
CA ARG A 135 14.16 0.64 5.27
C ARG A 135 13.76 0.78 6.73
N ASP A 136 12.68 1.51 7.04
CA ASP A 136 12.20 1.65 8.42
C ASP A 136 11.74 0.31 9.02
N LEU A 137 11.29 -0.63 8.19
CA LEU A 137 10.78 -1.94 8.62
C LEU A 137 11.82 -3.05 8.52
N ALA A 138 12.62 -3.05 7.48
CA ALA A 138 13.47 -4.18 7.12
C ALA A 138 14.81 -3.75 6.49
N PRO A 139 15.62 -2.92 7.16
CA PRO A 139 16.87 -2.39 6.60
C PRO A 139 17.86 -3.48 6.16
N GLY A 140 17.88 -4.60 6.89
CA GLY A 140 18.76 -5.73 6.61
C GLY A 140 18.23 -6.72 5.56
N TRP A 141 17.00 -6.54 5.05
CA TRP A 141 16.47 -7.46 4.04
C TRP A 141 17.22 -7.31 2.72
N ARG A 142 17.66 -8.41 2.13
CA ARG A 142 18.46 -8.40 0.92
C ARG A 142 17.62 -8.60 -0.34
N HIS A 143 17.88 -7.79 -1.34
CA HIS A 143 17.33 -7.96 -2.69
C HIS A 143 17.94 -9.24 -3.31
N PRO A 144 17.13 -10.27 -3.64
CA PRO A 144 17.65 -11.59 -3.99
C PRO A 144 18.51 -11.61 -5.28
N VAL A 145 18.29 -10.65 -6.19
CA VAL A 145 19.07 -10.57 -7.44
C VAL A 145 20.32 -9.69 -7.26
N LEU A 146 20.18 -8.53 -6.57
CA LEU A 146 21.29 -7.58 -6.42
C LEU A 146 22.21 -7.91 -5.25
N GLY A 147 21.78 -8.77 -4.30
CA GLY A 147 22.55 -9.13 -3.11
C GLY A 147 22.73 -7.98 -2.10
N ARG A 148 22.26 -6.78 -2.40
CA ARG A 148 22.33 -5.59 -1.56
C ARG A 148 21.17 -5.57 -0.57
N SER A 149 21.42 -5.07 0.64
CA SER A 149 20.37 -4.82 1.65
C SER A 149 19.51 -3.61 1.26
N VAL A 150 18.31 -3.53 1.83
CA VAL A 150 17.43 -2.37 1.65
C VAL A 150 18.12 -1.07 2.11
N ALA A 151 18.87 -1.12 3.20
CA ALA A 151 19.66 0.03 3.66
C ALA A 151 20.68 0.47 2.59
N GLU A 152 21.51 -0.45 2.08
CA GLU A 152 22.50 -0.18 1.02
C GLU A 152 21.85 0.32 -0.28
N LEU A 153 20.66 -0.18 -0.64
CA LEU A 153 19.92 0.30 -1.80
C LEU A 153 19.40 1.72 -1.57
N THR A 154 18.94 2.04 -0.35
CA THR A 154 18.42 3.37 -0.01
C THR A 154 19.50 4.46 -0.09
N GLU A 155 20.76 4.13 0.26
CA GLU A 155 21.90 5.04 0.13
C GLU A 155 22.22 5.40 -1.35
N GLY A 156 21.80 4.54 -2.28
CA GLY A 156 22.04 4.70 -3.72
C GLY A 156 20.99 5.51 -4.47
N VAL A 157 19.92 6.01 -3.80
CA VAL A 157 18.84 6.76 -4.45
C VAL A 157 18.69 8.17 -3.87
N ASP A 158 18.27 9.12 -4.70
CA ASP A 158 17.90 10.44 -4.24
C ASP A 158 16.55 10.40 -3.50
N ALA A 159 16.60 10.60 -2.19
CA ALA A 159 15.44 10.63 -1.32
C ALA A 159 14.97 12.04 -0.96
N SER A 160 15.52 13.10 -1.54
CA SER A 160 15.22 14.51 -1.23
C SER A 160 13.75 14.86 -1.42
N GLY A 161 13.07 14.19 -2.35
CA GLY A 161 11.63 14.33 -2.62
C GLY A 161 10.72 13.49 -1.75
N VAL A 162 11.25 12.72 -0.79
CA VAL A 162 10.45 11.83 0.10
C VAL A 162 10.35 12.48 1.47
N ARG A 163 9.16 12.96 1.84
CA ARG A 163 8.91 13.65 3.11
C ARG A 163 8.03 12.81 4.02
N ARG A 164 8.40 12.65 5.29
CA ARG A 164 7.52 11.98 6.26
C ARG A 164 6.25 12.81 6.43
N PHE A 165 5.11 12.17 6.24
CA PHE A 165 3.77 12.78 6.35
C PHE A 165 3.16 12.55 7.74
N GLY A 166 3.26 11.33 8.27
CA GLY A 166 2.71 10.94 9.57
C GLY A 166 2.88 9.47 9.86
N ASP A 167 2.20 9.00 10.89
CA ASP A 167 2.17 7.58 11.23
C ASP A 167 1.21 6.80 10.33
N ALA A 168 1.36 5.48 10.31
CA ALA A 168 0.45 4.61 9.56
C ALA A 168 -0.98 4.77 10.07
N PRO A 169 -1.99 4.81 9.19
CA PRO A 169 -3.38 4.82 9.62
C PRO A 169 -3.73 3.51 10.34
N PRO A 170 -4.67 3.55 11.30
CA PRO A 170 -5.05 2.36 12.07
C PRO A 170 -5.61 1.27 11.15
N THR A 171 -5.27 0.02 11.46
CA THR A 171 -5.76 -1.17 10.74
C THR A 171 -7.12 -1.66 11.25
N VAL A 172 -7.57 -1.15 12.42
CA VAL A 172 -8.83 -1.50 13.07
C VAL A 172 -9.93 -0.52 12.64
N GLU A 173 -11.17 -0.97 12.53
CA GLU A 173 -12.30 -0.07 12.34
C GLU A 173 -12.53 0.72 13.64
N ASP A 174 -12.23 2.01 13.63
CA ASP A 174 -12.99 2.93 14.45
C ASP A 174 -14.39 2.93 13.83
N GLY A 175 -15.38 2.47 14.60
CA GLY A 175 -16.73 2.26 14.12
C GLY A 175 -17.20 3.44 13.30
N ASP A 176 -17.80 3.14 12.15
CA ASP A 176 -18.52 4.11 11.33
C ASP A 176 -19.70 4.66 12.16
N GLU A 177 -19.42 5.64 13.01
CA GLU A 177 -20.47 6.45 13.63
C GLU A 177 -21.07 7.36 12.55
N GLY A 178 -21.87 6.74 11.69
CA GLY A 178 -22.84 7.41 10.83
C GLY A 178 -23.99 7.97 11.66
N THR A 179 -23.72 8.86 12.62
CA THR A 179 -24.75 9.72 13.24
C THR A 179 -24.69 11.09 12.60
N GLY A 180 -25.10 11.14 11.34
CA GLY A 180 -25.41 12.35 10.62
C GLY A 180 -26.88 12.75 10.83
N SER A 181 -27.10 13.70 11.72
CA SER A 181 -28.10 14.76 11.58
C SER A 181 -29.54 14.37 11.21
N SER A 182 -30.34 13.96 12.20
CA SER A 182 -31.81 13.99 12.13
C SER A 182 -32.37 14.84 13.27
N ARG A 183 -31.85 16.03 13.50
CA ARG A 183 -32.36 16.93 14.57
C ARG A 183 -32.70 18.38 14.13
N GLU A 184 -32.72 18.69 12.86
CA GLU A 184 -33.01 20.07 12.41
C GLU A 184 -34.33 20.28 11.68
N GLU A 185 -35.12 19.22 11.46
CA GLU A 185 -36.41 19.37 10.74
C GLU A 185 -37.67 19.36 11.63
N ARG A 186 -37.57 19.49 12.98
CA ARG A 186 -38.74 19.53 13.87
C ARG A 186 -39.04 20.87 14.54
N ARG A 187 -38.45 21.99 14.09
CA ARG A 187 -38.74 23.32 14.69
C ARG A 187 -39.44 24.31 13.75
N GLN A 188 -40.05 23.86 12.66
CA GLN A 188 -40.75 24.80 11.72
C GLN A 188 -42.20 24.45 11.43
N ARG A 189 -42.93 23.80 12.34
CA ARG A 189 -44.36 23.49 12.14
C ARG A 189 -45.29 23.89 13.28
N ASP A 190 -44.91 24.77 14.19
CA ASP A 190 -45.82 25.28 15.25
C ASP A 190 -45.82 26.79 15.31
N ASP A 191 -46.05 27.46 14.17
CA ASP A 191 -46.42 28.88 14.22
C ASP A 191 -47.22 29.27 12.96
N ALA A 192 -48.39 28.69 12.82
CA ALA A 192 -49.43 29.21 11.93
C ALA A 192 -50.80 28.61 12.28
N SER A 193 -51.53 29.25 13.16
CA SER A 193 -53.01 29.32 13.10
C SER A 193 -53.59 30.19 14.19
N PRO A 194 -54.74 30.76 13.89
CA PRO A 194 -55.02 32.20 13.83
C PRO A 194 -55.49 32.76 15.14
#